data_92ef42edd99bcd7e929fea835d7c3a49
#
_entry.id   92ef42edd99bcd7e929fea835d7c3a49
#
_cell.length_a   1.000
_cell.length_b   1.000
_cell.length_c   1.000
_cell.angle_alpha   90.00
_cell.angle_beta   90.00
_cell.angle_gamma   90.00
#
_symmetry.space_group_name_H-M   'P 1'
#
loop_
_entity.id
_entity.type
_entity.pdbx_description
1 polymer ?
#
loop_
_entity_poly.entity_id
_entity_poly.type
_entity_poly.pdbx_seq_one_letter_code
_entity_poly.pdbx_strand_id
1 'polypeptide(L)'
;VFGWVPGPDLADRLTLENVSKMGELSARLHAHAETFDPPEDFWIKTADSNFPFGEPVVLFDEPHRDLFPAGRRQLFQEAVERVEATIGGLFTERRGLRVLHNDLHHWNVKVYRGELYALDFEDLMWGYPVQDVAITLYYWQGHEQYETLREAFQRGFTRHSDWPEQIPGQIDTLMAGRALNLANFVLQDPHPEWRREAPAFIERTEGRLRAWVDQR
;
A
#
# COMPACT_ATOMS: atom_id res chain seq x y z
N VAL A 1 -9.93 9.98 23.46
CA VAL A 1 -8.63 10.43 24.01
C VAL A 1 -7.57 9.51 23.48
N PHE A 2 -6.59 10.04 22.74
CA PHE A 2 -5.47 9.29 22.20
C PHE A 2 -4.26 9.45 23.11
N GLY A 3 -3.48 8.37 23.29
CA GLY A 3 -2.19 8.44 23.97
C GLY A 3 -1.12 8.97 23.02
N TRP A 4 -0.28 9.89 23.48
CA TRP A 4 0.89 10.31 22.74
C TRP A 4 1.94 9.18 22.72
N VAL A 5 2.42 8.81 21.54
CA VAL A 5 3.52 7.86 21.37
C VAL A 5 4.81 8.65 21.05
N PRO A 6 5.78 8.69 21.99
CA PRO A 6 7.05 9.36 21.74
C PRO A 6 7.96 8.53 20.85
N GLY A 7 9.04 9.16 20.36
CA GLY A 7 10.07 8.50 19.55
C GLY A 7 10.06 8.93 18.08
N PRO A 8 11.13 8.58 17.35
CA PRO A 8 11.25 8.85 15.91
C PRO A 8 10.30 7.94 15.11
N ASP A 9 10.06 8.32 13.86
CA ASP A 9 9.42 7.44 12.90
C ASP A 9 10.34 6.26 12.54
N LEU A 10 9.74 5.15 12.13
CA LEU A 10 10.51 4.00 11.65
C LEU A 10 11.37 4.37 10.44
N ALA A 11 10.95 5.35 9.63
CA ALA A 11 11.73 5.91 8.53
C ALA A 11 13.13 6.35 8.96
N ASP A 12 13.25 6.99 10.13
CA ASP A 12 14.54 7.44 10.71
C ASP A 12 15.33 6.31 11.36
N ARG A 13 14.76 5.15 11.50
CA ARG A 13 15.30 3.96 12.20
C ARG A 13 15.12 2.68 11.39
N LEU A 14 15.25 2.78 10.06
CA LEU A 14 15.06 1.67 9.13
C LEU A 14 16.24 0.70 9.20
N THR A 15 16.21 -0.20 10.19
CA THR A 15 17.13 -1.31 10.36
C THR A 15 16.44 -2.63 10.07
N LEU A 16 17.19 -3.67 9.70
CA LEU A 16 16.61 -5.00 9.44
C LEU A 16 15.87 -5.58 10.66
N GLU A 17 16.33 -5.26 11.87
CA GLU A 17 15.64 -5.62 13.11
C GLU A 17 14.26 -4.93 13.20
N ASN A 18 14.23 -3.62 13.01
CA ASN A 18 12.98 -2.86 13.09
C ASN A 18 12.03 -3.22 11.94
N VAL A 19 12.55 -3.49 10.75
CA VAL A 19 11.74 -3.96 9.60
C VAL A 19 11.15 -5.35 9.89
N SER A 20 11.92 -6.26 10.53
CA SER A 20 11.36 -7.54 11.00
C SER A 20 10.26 -7.33 12.04
N LYS A 21 10.47 -6.44 13.02
CA LYS A 21 9.43 -6.06 13.99
C LYS A 21 8.19 -5.45 13.34
N MET A 22 8.36 -4.70 12.24
CA MET A 22 7.22 -4.17 11.47
C MET A 22 6.41 -5.30 10.81
N GLY A 23 7.08 -6.34 10.30
CA GLY A 23 6.40 -7.55 9.83
C GLY A 23 5.61 -8.24 10.92
N GLU A 24 6.20 -8.38 12.12
CA GLU A 24 5.50 -8.92 13.30
C GLU A 24 4.29 -8.06 13.69
N LEU A 25 4.44 -6.73 13.71
CA LEU A 25 3.35 -5.79 14.01
C LEU A 25 2.20 -5.93 13.00
N SER A 26 2.50 -5.97 11.70
CA SER A 26 1.51 -6.15 10.64
C SER A 26 0.74 -7.47 10.81
N ALA A 27 1.45 -8.59 11.00
CA ALA A 27 0.81 -9.89 11.21
C ALA A 27 -0.07 -9.93 12.47
N ARG A 28 0.35 -9.27 13.56
CA ARG A 28 -0.43 -9.17 14.82
C ARG A 28 -1.69 -8.31 14.64
N LEU A 29 -1.62 -7.21 13.89
CA LEU A 29 -2.80 -6.39 13.55
C LEU A 29 -3.79 -7.23 12.76
N HIS A 30 -3.33 -7.98 11.76
CA HIS A 30 -4.18 -8.86 10.97
C HIS A 30 -4.80 -10.00 11.79
N ALA A 31 -4.04 -10.59 12.72
CA ALA A 31 -4.57 -11.63 13.63
C ALA A 31 -5.63 -11.06 14.59
N HIS A 32 -5.42 -9.82 15.11
CA HIS A 32 -6.42 -9.14 15.90
C HIS A 32 -7.69 -8.87 15.10
N ALA A 33 -7.55 -8.37 13.89
CA ALA A 33 -8.69 -8.08 13.00
C ALA A 33 -9.48 -9.32 12.60
N GLU A 34 -8.87 -10.51 12.60
CA GLU A 34 -9.58 -11.77 12.33
C GLU A 34 -10.62 -12.12 13.39
N THR A 35 -10.37 -11.70 14.64
CA THR A 35 -11.25 -11.94 15.78
C THR A 35 -12.07 -10.70 16.17
N PHE A 36 -11.92 -9.61 15.43
CA PHE A 36 -12.64 -8.38 15.70
C PHE A 36 -14.12 -8.56 15.33
N ASP A 37 -14.98 -8.38 16.33
CA ASP A 37 -16.43 -8.37 16.18
C ASP A 37 -16.90 -6.90 16.21
N PRO A 38 -17.20 -6.31 15.05
CA PRO A 38 -17.53 -4.89 14.95
C PRO A 38 -18.90 -4.60 15.59
N PRO A 39 -19.09 -3.43 16.22
CA PRO A 39 -20.42 -2.97 16.62
C PRO A 39 -21.40 -2.93 15.45
N GLU A 40 -22.71 -3.00 15.75
CA GLU A 40 -23.77 -3.08 14.73
C GLU A 40 -23.76 -1.88 13.77
N ASP A 41 -23.34 -0.71 14.25
CA ASP A 41 -23.24 0.54 13.49
C ASP A 41 -21.83 0.80 12.89
N PHE A 42 -20.92 -0.16 13.02
CA PHE A 42 -19.56 -0.03 12.47
C PHE A 42 -19.58 -0.07 10.95
N TRP A 43 -19.14 1.02 10.35
CA TRP A 43 -19.05 1.14 8.91
C TRP A 43 -17.68 1.67 8.49
N ILE A 44 -17.02 0.96 7.60
CA ILE A 44 -15.82 1.40 6.87
C ILE A 44 -15.94 0.94 5.40
N LYS A 45 -15.14 1.56 4.53
CA LYS A 45 -15.07 1.18 3.12
C LYS A 45 -14.42 -0.20 2.93
N THR A 46 -14.51 -0.72 1.72
CA THR A 46 -13.88 -1.97 1.28
C THR A 46 -12.83 -1.65 0.24
N ALA A 47 -11.65 -2.27 0.36
CA ALA A 47 -10.54 -2.14 -0.60
C ALA A 47 -10.72 -3.07 -1.80
N ASP A 48 -11.93 -3.07 -2.41
CA ASP A 48 -12.34 -3.95 -3.50
C ASP A 48 -12.10 -3.36 -4.90
N SER A 49 -11.45 -2.21 -4.95
CA SER A 49 -10.95 -1.57 -6.18
C SER A 49 -9.63 -0.86 -5.93
N ASN A 50 -8.94 -0.47 -6.98
CA ASN A 50 -7.69 0.29 -6.87
C ASN A 50 -7.90 1.75 -6.39
N PHE A 51 -9.13 2.26 -6.50
CA PHE A 51 -9.51 3.62 -6.08
C PHE A 51 -10.67 3.56 -5.08
N PRO A 52 -10.44 2.99 -3.87
CA PRO A 52 -11.51 2.60 -2.96
C PRO A 52 -12.12 3.77 -2.18
N PHE A 53 -11.51 4.96 -2.19
CA PHE A 53 -11.99 6.12 -1.45
C PHE A 53 -13.20 6.80 -2.12
N GLY A 54 -13.56 6.40 -3.34
CA GLY A 54 -14.68 6.98 -4.11
C GLY A 54 -14.31 8.31 -4.77
N GLU A 55 -13.02 8.61 -4.84
CA GLU A 55 -12.47 9.73 -5.58
C GLU A 55 -12.61 9.52 -7.09
N PRO A 56 -12.76 10.59 -7.89
CA PRO A 56 -12.76 10.45 -9.34
C PRO A 56 -11.38 9.98 -9.84
N VAL A 57 -11.37 9.12 -10.85
CA VAL A 57 -10.13 8.69 -11.51
C VAL A 57 -9.78 9.70 -12.59
N VAL A 58 -8.81 10.57 -12.31
CA VAL A 58 -8.42 11.68 -13.21
C VAL A 58 -7.16 11.41 -14.02
N LEU A 59 -6.53 10.23 -13.87
CA LEU A 59 -5.30 9.84 -14.57
C LEU A 59 -5.35 10.06 -16.09
N PHE A 60 -6.52 9.95 -16.68
CA PHE A 60 -6.69 10.00 -18.14
C PHE A 60 -7.53 11.18 -18.62
N ASP A 61 -7.84 12.12 -17.73
CA ASP A 61 -8.65 13.30 -18.05
C ASP A 61 -7.87 14.33 -18.89
N GLU A 62 -8.60 15.12 -19.69
CA GLU A 62 -8.04 16.14 -20.57
C GLU A 62 -7.06 17.13 -19.89
N PRO A 63 -7.27 17.61 -18.67
CA PRO A 63 -6.33 18.51 -18.01
C PRO A 63 -4.91 17.92 -17.84
N HIS A 64 -4.79 16.59 -17.85
CA HIS A 64 -3.53 15.87 -17.63
C HIS A 64 -2.96 15.24 -18.90
N ARG A 65 -3.57 15.50 -20.06
CA ARG A 65 -3.22 14.89 -21.35
C ARG A 65 -1.73 14.97 -21.68
N ASP A 66 -1.10 16.10 -21.42
CA ASP A 66 0.31 16.32 -21.72
C ASP A 66 1.26 15.45 -20.88
N LEU A 67 0.81 15.00 -19.71
CA LEU A 67 1.56 14.09 -18.87
C LEU A 67 1.48 12.63 -19.35
N PHE A 68 0.52 12.30 -20.22
CA PHE A 68 0.25 10.94 -20.68
C PHE A 68 0.31 10.83 -22.22
N PRO A 69 1.51 10.92 -22.84
CA PRO A 69 1.66 10.55 -24.25
C PRO A 69 1.21 9.10 -24.47
N ALA A 70 0.87 8.74 -25.70
CA ALA A 70 0.17 7.49 -26.05
C ALA A 70 0.78 6.23 -25.39
N GLY A 71 2.09 6.05 -25.43
CA GLY A 71 2.74 4.88 -24.82
C GLY A 71 2.64 4.83 -23.31
N ARG A 72 2.75 5.98 -22.62
CA ARG A 72 2.54 6.05 -21.16
C ARG A 72 1.09 5.78 -20.81
N ARG A 73 0.16 6.40 -21.54
CA ARG A 73 -1.28 6.18 -21.33
C ARG A 73 -1.63 4.69 -21.45
N GLN A 74 -1.15 4.02 -22.49
CA GLN A 74 -1.39 2.59 -22.66
C GLN A 74 -0.84 1.77 -21.50
N LEU A 75 0.41 2.02 -21.07
CA LEU A 75 1.02 1.32 -19.92
C LEU A 75 0.18 1.48 -18.64
N PHE A 76 -0.28 2.70 -18.34
CA PHE A 76 -1.08 2.95 -17.14
C PHE A 76 -2.46 2.29 -17.24
N GLN A 77 -3.11 2.30 -18.41
CA GLN A 77 -4.39 1.61 -18.61
C GLN A 77 -4.24 0.10 -18.42
N GLU A 78 -3.25 -0.53 -19.04
CA GLU A 78 -2.96 -1.95 -18.87
C GLU A 78 -2.64 -2.29 -17.40
N ALA A 79 -1.93 -1.42 -16.69
CA ALA A 79 -1.63 -1.60 -15.28
C ALA A 79 -2.91 -1.53 -14.43
N VAL A 80 -3.79 -0.54 -14.67
CA VAL A 80 -5.08 -0.45 -13.97
C VAL A 80 -5.90 -1.73 -14.19
N GLU A 81 -6.03 -2.20 -15.43
CA GLU A 81 -6.81 -3.40 -15.76
C GLU A 81 -6.28 -4.65 -15.01
N ARG A 82 -4.96 -4.81 -14.97
CA ARG A 82 -4.33 -5.96 -14.26
C ARG A 82 -4.50 -5.88 -12.75
N VAL A 83 -4.35 -4.70 -12.18
CA VAL A 83 -4.54 -4.46 -10.73
C VAL A 83 -5.99 -4.73 -10.35
N GLU A 84 -6.95 -4.19 -11.10
CA GLU A 84 -8.38 -4.42 -10.87
C GLU A 84 -8.75 -5.91 -10.98
N ALA A 85 -8.20 -6.61 -11.97
CA ALA A 85 -8.39 -8.06 -12.10
C ALA A 85 -7.83 -8.83 -10.89
N THR A 86 -6.67 -8.42 -10.37
CA THR A 86 -6.05 -9.04 -9.19
C THR A 86 -6.87 -8.77 -7.93
N ILE A 87 -7.33 -7.52 -7.73
CA ILE A 87 -8.20 -7.16 -6.61
C ILE A 87 -9.53 -7.92 -6.73
N GLY A 88 -10.18 -7.89 -7.89
CA GLY A 88 -11.43 -8.63 -8.13
C GLY A 88 -11.30 -10.13 -7.82
N GLY A 89 -10.15 -10.74 -8.14
CA GLY A 89 -9.84 -12.12 -7.78
C GLY A 89 -9.83 -12.37 -6.27
N LEU A 90 -9.27 -11.45 -5.47
CA LEU A 90 -9.28 -11.53 -4.00
C LEU A 90 -10.70 -11.54 -3.42
N PHE A 91 -11.62 -10.79 -4.02
CA PHE A 91 -12.99 -10.63 -3.52
C PHE A 91 -13.97 -11.66 -4.09
N THR A 92 -13.52 -12.61 -4.90
CA THR A 92 -14.35 -13.71 -5.41
C THR A 92 -14.83 -14.61 -4.27
N GLU A 93 -13.95 -14.92 -3.32
CA GLU A 93 -14.25 -15.68 -2.12
C GLU A 93 -14.09 -14.76 -0.92
N ARG A 94 -15.19 -14.41 -0.24
CA ARG A 94 -15.14 -13.49 0.93
C ARG A 94 -14.53 -14.11 2.20
N ARG A 95 -13.71 -15.17 2.05
CA ARG A 95 -13.06 -15.86 3.16
C ARG A 95 -11.78 -15.09 3.55
N GLY A 96 -11.64 -14.75 4.82
CA GLY A 96 -10.44 -14.07 5.35
C GLY A 96 -10.45 -12.56 5.20
N LEU A 97 -11.59 -11.97 4.77
CA LEU A 97 -11.80 -10.52 4.78
C LEU A 97 -11.70 -10.00 6.23
N ARG A 98 -10.93 -8.95 6.43
CA ARG A 98 -10.72 -8.34 7.75
C ARG A 98 -10.47 -6.85 7.66
N VAL A 99 -10.49 -6.17 8.80
CA VAL A 99 -10.12 -4.76 8.85
C VAL A 99 -8.61 -4.65 8.65
N LEU A 100 -8.19 -3.86 7.68
CA LEU A 100 -6.80 -3.52 7.39
C LEU A 100 -6.49 -2.11 7.89
N HIS A 101 -5.22 -1.84 8.14
CA HIS A 101 -4.73 -0.48 8.36
C HIS A 101 -4.81 0.35 7.07
N ASN A 102 -4.55 -0.26 5.94
CA ASN A 102 -4.62 0.26 4.58
C ASN A 102 -3.67 1.45 4.27
N ASP A 103 -2.83 1.84 5.23
CA ASP A 103 -1.74 2.82 5.04
C ASP A 103 -0.56 2.56 6.02
N LEU A 104 -0.26 1.28 6.31
CA LEU A 104 0.80 0.90 7.23
C LEU A 104 2.17 1.03 6.54
N HIS A 105 2.77 2.21 6.61
CA HIS A 105 4.11 2.48 6.10
C HIS A 105 5.03 3.03 7.20
N HIS A 106 6.31 3.15 6.90
CA HIS A 106 7.35 3.49 7.88
C HIS A 106 7.24 4.89 8.51
N TRP A 107 6.45 5.82 7.96
CA TRP A 107 6.11 7.10 8.59
C TRP A 107 4.92 7.00 9.55
N ASN A 108 4.07 5.96 9.38
CA ASN A 108 2.94 5.69 10.27
C ASN A 108 3.29 4.70 11.39
N VAL A 109 4.59 4.52 11.65
CA VAL A 109 5.09 3.65 12.73
C VAL A 109 6.14 4.39 13.55
N LYS A 110 5.94 4.49 14.86
CA LYS A 110 6.91 5.03 15.82
C LYS A 110 7.76 3.94 16.43
N VAL A 111 9.05 4.26 16.68
CA VAL A 111 9.98 3.43 17.42
C VAL A 111 10.17 4.00 18.81
N TYR A 112 9.73 3.29 19.85
CA TYR A 112 9.90 3.73 21.22
C TYR A 112 10.26 2.58 22.15
N ARG A 113 11.37 2.71 22.88
CA ARG A 113 11.91 1.69 23.83
C ARG A 113 12.09 0.31 23.20
N GLY A 114 12.47 0.26 21.92
CA GLY A 114 12.68 -0.98 21.18
C GLY A 114 11.40 -1.64 20.63
N GLU A 115 10.23 -1.05 20.88
CA GLU A 115 8.92 -1.50 20.38
C GLU A 115 8.43 -0.60 19.24
N LEU A 116 7.55 -1.14 18.40
CA LEU A 116 6.90 -0.42 17.31
C LEU A 116 5.43 -0.15 17.65
N TYR A 117 4.99 1.04 17.28
CA TYR A 117 3.62 1.51 17.50
C TYR A 117 3.04 2.02 16.18
N ALA A 118 1.99 1.38 15.70
CA ALA A 118 1.23 1.85 14.55
C ALA A 118 0.42 3.09 14.91
N LEU A 119 0.36 4.04 13.99
CA LEU A 119 -0.37 5.30 14.09
C LEU A 119 -1.24 5.45 12.84
N ASP A 120 -2.13 6.43 12.86
CA ASP A 120 -2.88 6.89 11.69
C ASP A 120 -3.81 5.79 11.11
N PHE A 121 -4.85 5.49 11.87
CA PHE A 121 -5.87 4.49 11.51
C PHE A 121 -7.07 5.13 10.76
N GLU A 122 -6.88 6.26 10.06
CA GLU A 122 -7.97 6.95 9.36
C GLU A 122 -8.42 6.19 8.11
N ASP A 123 -7.51 5.45 7.47
CA ASP A 123 -7.72 4.75 6.21
C ASP A 123 -8.17 3.28 6.37
N LEU A 124 -8.70 2.92 7.54
CA LEU A 124 -9.19 1.56 7.77
C LEU A 124 -10.18 1.11 6.70
N MET A 125 -9.97 -0.08 6.16
CA MET A 125 -10.87 -0.70 5.18
C MET A 125 -11.03 -2.20 5.41
N TRP A 126 -12.16 -2.74 4.96
CA TRP A 126 -12.28 -4.18 4.77
C TRP A 126 -11.42 -4.62 3.60
N GLY A 127 -10.57 -5.62 3.80
CA GLY A 127 -9.69 -6.13 2.75
C GLY A 127 -8.95 -7.39 3.16
N TYR A 128 -7.89 -7.71 2.43
CA TYR A 128 -7.07 -8.89 2.65
C TYR A 128 -5.64 -8.51 3.04
N PRO A 129 -4.97 -9.26 3.96
CA PRO A 129 -3.62 -8.97 4.44
C PRO A 129 -2.58 -8.68 3.36
N VAL A 130 -2.70 -9.31 2.20
CA VAL A 130 -1.80 -9.08 1.06
C VAL A 130 -1.83 -7.64 0.55
N GLN A 131 -2.96 -6.93 0.70
CA GLN A 131 -3.10 -5.52 0.30
C GLN A 131 -2.30 -4.61 1.25
N ASP A 132 -2.40 -4.80 2.58
CA ASP A 132 -1.59 -4.07 3.56
C ASP A 132 -0.09 -4.33 3.38
N VAL A 133 0.29 -5.59 3.15
CA VAL A 133 1.69 -5.96 2.88
C VAL A 133 2.22 -5.25 1.64
N ALA A 134 1.44 -5.21 0.57
CA ALA A 134 1.82 -4.51 -0.66
C ALA A 134 2.02 -3.01 -0.43
N ILE A 135 1.14 -2.36 0.35
CA ILE A 135 1.27 -0.94 0.72
C ILE A 135 2.58 -0.73 1.49
N THR A 136 2.86 -1.53 2.52
CA THR A 136 4.12 -1.42 3.28
C THR A 136 5.34 -1.52 2.38
N LEU A 137 5.40 -2.55 1.53
CA LEU A 137 6.55 -2.83 0.65
C LEU A 137 6.73 -1.78 -0.44
N TYR A 138 5.64 -1.20 -0.93
CA TYR A 138 5.69 -0.12 -1.92
C TYR A 138 6.56 1.07 -1.49
N TYR A 139 6.50 1.45 -0.21
CA TYR A 139 7.24 2.60 0.31
C TYR A 139 8.76 2.33 0.44
N TRP A 140 9.18 1.09 0.37
CA TRP A 140 10.61 0.72 0.30
C TRP A 140 11.08 0.45 -1.13
N GLN A 141 10.16 0.37 -2.11
CA GLN A 141 10.52 0.14 -3.51
C GLN A 141 11.44 1.25 -4.03
N GLY A 142 12.58 0.86 -4.58
CA GLY A 142 13.64 1.78 -5.02
C GLY A 142 14.71 2.08 -3.96
N HIS A 143 14.56 1.57 -2.72
CA HIS A 143 15.65 1.55 -1.75
C HIS A 143 16.74 0.57 -2.21
N GLU A 144 18.02 0.94 -2.04
CA GLU A 144 19.15 0.09 -2.48
C GLU A 144 19.15 -1.31 -1.85
N GLN A 145 18.58 -1.47 -0.66
CA GLN A 145 18.47 -2.72 0.09
C GLN A 145 17.05 -3.30 0.04
N TYR A 146 16.26 -2.97 -0.96
CA TYR A 146 14.83 -3.35 -1.03
C TYR A 146 14.60 -4.85 -0.78
N GLU A 147 15.33 -5.73 -1.46
CA GLU A 147 15.16 -7.18 -1.30
C GLU A 147 15.46 -7.64 0.14
N THR A 148 16.50 -7.10 0.74
CA THR A 148 16.88 -7.43 2.13
C THR A 148 15.83 -6.93 3.13
N LEU A 149 15.25 -5.75 2.88
CA LEU A 149 14.13 -5.20 3.69
C LEU A 149 12.88 -6.06 3.54
N ARG A 150 12.51 -6.43 2.30
CA ARG A 150 11.39 -7.32 2.00
C ARG A 150 11.53 -8.66 2.72
N GLU A 151 12.69 -9.29 2.64
CA GLU A 151 12.99 -10.53 3.36
C GLU A 151 12.92 -10.36 4.89
N ALA A 152 13.44 -9.26 5.44
CA ALA A 152 13.37 -9.00 6.87
C ALA A 152 11.93 -8.83 7.35
N PHE A 153 11.11 -8.10 6.60
CA PHE A 153 9.69 -7.95 6.85
C PHE A 153 8.95 -9.30 6.80
N GLN A 154 9.18 -10.06 5.74
CA GLN A 154 8.57 -11.39 5.57
C GLN A 154 8.94 -12.33 6.71
N ARG A 155 10.23 -12.37 7.12
CA ARG A 155 10.66 -13.17 8.29
C ARG A 155 9.95 -12.77 9.57
N GLY A 156 9.71 -11.48 9.78
CA GLY A 156 8.95 -11.00 10.93
C GLY A 156 7.49 -11.40 10.87
N PHE A 157 6.85 -11.16 9.72
CA PHE A 157 5.45 -11.49 9.47
C PHE A 157 5.16 -12.98 9.69
N THR A 158 6.01 -13.83 9.13
CA THR A 158 5.82 -15.30 9.17
C THR A 158 6.07 -15.94 10.53
N ARG A 159 6.48 -15.18 11.54
CA ARG A 159 6.48 -15.65 12.94
C ARG A 159 5.09 -15.72 13.56
N HIS A 160 4.12 -15.00 13.00
CA HIS A 160 2.77 -14.85 13.59
C HIS A 160 1.65 -15.24 12.63
N SER A 161 1.90 -15.28 11.31
CA SER A 161 0.90 -15.62 10.30
C SER A 161 1.58 -16.20 9.06
N ASP A 162 0.86 -16.97 8.25
CA ASP A 162 1.34 -17.37 6.94
C ASP A 162 1.52 -16.14 6.04
N TRP A 163 2.49 -16.23 5.11
CA TRP A 163 2.68 -15.17 4.12
C TRP A 163 1.45 -15.05 3.23
N PRO A 164 0.85 -13.85 3.09
CA PRO A 164 -0.49 -13.71 2.53
C PRO A 164 -0.56 -13.76 1.00
N GLU A 165 0.58 -13.83 0.31
CA GLU A 165 0.63 -13.94 -1.15
C GLU A 165 0.14 -15.31 -1.61
N GLN A 166 -0.97 -15.34 -2.35
CA GLN A 166 -1.60 -16.58 -2.82
C GLN A 166 -1.11 -16.99 -4.20
N ILE A 167 -0.75 -16.02 -5.03
CA ILE A 167 -0.30 -16.21 -6.41
C ILE A 167 1.03 -15.47 -6.56
N PRO A 168 2.08 -16.08 -7.13
CA PRO A 168 3.35 -15.41 -7.36
C PRO A 168 3.18 -14.07 -8.10
N GLY A 169 3.78 -12.99 -7.57
CA GLY A 169 3.69 -11.65 -8.13
C GLY A 169 2.41 -10.88 -7.78
N GLN A 170 1.55 -11.41 -6.90
CA GLN A 170 0.34 -10.73 -6.44
C GLN A 170 0.68 -9.47 -5.67
N ILE A 171 1.66 -9.53 -4.75
CA ILE A 171 2.13 -8.37 -3.99
C ILE A 171 2.68 -7.29 -4.93
N ASP A 172 3.50 -7.68 -5.91
CA ASP A 172 4.11 -6.72 -6.84
C ASP A 172 3.04 -6.04 -7.73
N THR A 173 1.96 -6.78 -8.07
CA THR A 173 0.80 -6.21 -8.77
C THR A 173 0.04 -5.21 -7.90
N LEU A 174 -0.18 -5.51 -6.63
CA LEU A 174 -0.83 -4.60 -5.69
C LEU A 174 0.05 -3.38 -5.36
N MET A 175 1.38 -3.53 -5.37
CA MET A 175 2.31 -2.39 -5.28
C MET A 175 2.19 -1.47 -6.50
N ALA A 176 2.02 -2.03 -7.71
CA ALA A 176 1.71 -1.24 -8.90
C ALA A 176 0.37 -0.50 -8.74
N GLY A 177 -0.61 -1.13 -8.11
CA GLY A 177 -1.89 -0.50 -7.71
C GLY A 177 -1.69 0.71 -6.80
N ARG A 178 -0.86 0.58 -5.75
CA ARG A 178 -0.55 1.72 -4.86
C ARG A 178 0.13 2.86 -5.62
N ALA A 179 1.02 2.56 -6.57
CA ALA A 179 1.65 3.58 -7.42
C ALA A 179 0.62 4.35 -8.26
N LEU A 180 -0.36 3.66 -8.84
CA LEU A 180 -1.45 4.25 -9.62
C LEU A 180 -2.40 5.08 -8.74
N ASN A 181 -2.75 4.58 -7.56
CA ASN A 181 -3.59 5.28 -6.60
C ASN A 181 -2.95 6.61 -6.17
N LEU A 182 -1.67 6.60 -5.79
CA LEU A 182 -0.94 7.80 -5.43
C LEU A 182 -0.74 8.76 -6.63
N ALA A 183 -0.56 8.23 -7.83
CA ALA A 183 -0.50 9.06 -9.04
C ALA A 183 -1.83 9.81 -9.27
N ASN A 184 -2.96 9.12 -9.06
CA ASN A 184 -4.28 9.73 -9.14
C ASN A 184 -4.47 10.80 -8.06
N PHE A 185 -4.07 10.52 -6.82
CA PHE A 185 -4.11 11.47 -5.71
C PHE A 185 -3.32 12.75 -6.01
N VAL A 186 -2.07 12.62 -6.46
CA VAL A 186 -1.19 13.76 -6.79
C VAL A 186 -1.80 14.66 -7.87
N LEU A 187 -2.52 14.07 -8.83
CA LEU A 187 -3.17 14.84 -9.91
C LEU A 187 -4.45 15.54 -9.46
N GLN A 188 -5.12 15.04 -8.42
CA GLN A 188 -6.32 15.64 -7.87
C GLN A 188 -6.03 16.75 -6.86
N ASP A 189 -4.92 16.65 -6.14
CA ASP A 189 -4.62 17.56 -5.04
C ASP A 189 -4.43 18.99 -5.57
N PRO A 190 -5.23 19.97 -5.10
CA PRO A 190 -5.14 21.35 -5.54
C PRO A 190 -3.89 22.07 -5.03
N HIS A 191 -3.14 21.47 -4.10
CA HIS A 191 -1.98 22.14 -3.48
C HIS A 191 -0.90 22.44 -4.52
N PRO A 192 -0.35 23.66 -4.55
CA PRO A 192 0.62 24.08 -5.57
C PRO A 192 1.90 23.24 -5.60
N GLU A 193 2.30 22.63 -4.49
CA GLU A 193 3.47 21.75 -4.43
C GLU A 193 3.22 20.47 -5.20
N TRP A 194 2.08 19.80 -4.98
CA TRP A 194 1.72 18.60 -5.72
C TRP A 194 1.59 18.85 -7.21
N ARG A 195 1.03 19.99 -7.62
CA ARG A 195 0.97 20.36 -9.04
C ARG A 195 2.35 20.52 -9.68
N ARG A 196 3.33 21.02 -8.93
CA ARG A 196 4.72 21.13 -9.42
C ARG A 196 5.41 19.77 -9.48
N GLU A 197 5.15 18.91 -8.52
CA GLU A 197 5.74 17.58 -8.41
C GLU A 197 5.08 16.55 -9.34
N ALA A 198 3.85 16.79 -9.79
CA ALA A 198 3.08 15.83 -10.59
C ALA A 198 3.83 15.27 -11.81
N PRO A 199 4.51 16.07 -12.67
CA PRO A 199 5.24 15.52 -13.81
C PRO A 199 6.32 14.52 -13.40
N ALA A 200 7.13 14.87 -12.40
CA ALA A 200 8.20 14.00 -11.90
C ALA A 200 7.63 12.76 -11.18
N PHE A 201 6.50 12.91 -10.49
CA PHE A 201 5.83 11.77 -9.86
C PHE A 201 5.30 10.77 -10.89
N ILE A 202 4.64 11.26 -11.95
CA ILE A 202 4.13 10.42 -13.04
C ILE A 202 5.29 9.72 -13.77
N GLU A 203 6.41 10.39 -14.00
CA GLU A 203 7.60 9.79 -14.60
C GLU A 203 8.19 8.67 -13.74
N ARG A 204 8.32 8.89 -12.43
CA ARG A 204 8.75 7.84 -11.48
C ARG A 204 7.78 6.66 -11.46
N THR A 205 6.48 6.93 -11.48
CA THR A 205 5.45 5.90 -11.55
C THR A 205 5.56 5.09 -12.83
N GLU A 206 5.75 5.74 -13.99
CA GLU A 206 6.01 5.05 -15.27
C GLU A 206 7.20 4.11 -15.15
N GLY A 207 8.32 4.57 -14.58
CA GLY A 207 9.51 3.74 -14.39
C GLY A 207 9.23 2.49 -13.55
N ARG A 208 8.46 2.63 -12.46
CA ARG A 208 8.05 1.49 -11.63
C ARG A 208 7.14 0.50 -12.37
N LEU A 209 6.16 1.00 -13.12
CA LEU A 209 5.25 0.16 -13.90
C LEU A 209 5.99 -0.60 -15.01
N ARG A 210 6.95 0.03 -15.70
CA ARG A 210 7.80 -0.65 -16.69
C ARG A 210 8.61 -1.76 -16.05
N ALA A 211 9.32 -1.48 -14.94
CA ALA A 211 10.09 -2.48 -14.22
C ALA A 211 9.23 -3.67 -13.77
N TRP A 212 8.00 -3.42 -13.31
CA TRP A 212 7.05 -4.48 -12.94
C TRP A 212 6.60 -5.31 -14.14
N VAL A 213 6.34 -4.69 -15.30
CA VAL A 213 5.97 -5.41 -16.53
C VAL A 213 7.12 -6.27 -17.06
N ASP A 214 8.36 -5.78 -16.98
CA ASP A 214 9.55 -6.44 -17.54
C ASP A 214 10.04 -7.63 -16.68
N GLN A 215 9.55 -7.80 -15.44
CA GLN A 215 9.88 -8.91 -14.53
C GLN A 215 9.12 -10.23 -14.82
N ARG A 216 8.42 -10.32 -15.96
CA ARG A 216 7.58 -11.48 -16.33
C ARG A 216 8.22 -12.42 -17.36
#